data_697d9b2f75d66da52665eda2fec159f1
#
_entry.id   697d9b2f75d66da52665eda2fec159f1
#
_cell.length_a   1.000
_cell.length_b   1.000
_cell.length_c   1.000
_cell.angle_alpha   90.00
_cell.angle_beta   90.00
_cell.angle_gamma   90.00
#
_symmetry.space_group_name_H-M   'P 1'
#
loop_
_entity.id
_entity.type
_entity.pdbx_description
1 polymer ?
#
loop_
_entity_poly.entity_id
_entity_poly.type
_entity_poly.pdbx_seq_one_letter_code
_entity_poly.pdbx_strand_id
1 'polypeptide(L)'
;MKQFNYIQFLFDYGTLFVLALLCAWFSYVTIEEQSPTNSAAAERLAKRVGGELPTGASVVVLTRQGGEGELFANALSEQLTKAGVAVASTTVGQPVDARKALTDFAASGTQLAGIIADKHMASFANTNLGALGQAHPTLTKAKVYQPTSYRWPNFLKRDNLLNVMKQISVVAIIAIGMTMVIITAGIDLSVGSLIA
;
A
#
# COMPACT_ATOMS: atom_id res chain seq x y z
N MET A 1 -11.56 40.24 32.53
CA MET A 1 -11.31 39.48 31.31
C MET A 1 -9.84 39.67 30.92
N LYS A 2 -8.99 38.63 31.00
CA LYS A 2 -7.60 38.74 30.49
C LYS A 2 -7.68 38.91 28.98
N GLN A 3 -7.22 40.03 28.46
CA GLN A 3 -7.07 40.20 27.02
C GLN A 3 -6.07 39.16 26.54
N PHE A 4 -6.51 38.28 25.62
CA PHE A 4 -5.66 37.25 25.01
C PHE A 4 -4.67 37.96 24.08
N ASN A 5 -3.40 37.94 24.45
CA ASN A 5 -2.35 38.61 23.68
C ASN A 5 -1.88 37.68 22.56
N TYR A 6 -2.49 37.80 21.37
CA TYR A 6 -2.21 36.98 20.20
C TYR A 6 -0.73 37.00 19.78
N ILE A 7 -0.07 38.14 19.97
CA ILE A 7 1.34 38.31 19.61
C ILE A 7 2.21 37.46 20.52
N GLN A 8 1.98 37.49 21.82
CA GLN A 8 2.73 36.68 22.78
C GLN A 8 2.48 35.18 22.57
N PHE A 9 1.24 34.80 22.30
CA PHE A 9 0.89 33.42 21.94
C PHE A 9 1.61 32.92 20.67
N LEU A 10 1.71 33.78 19.65
CA LEU A 10 2.47 33.43 18.41
C LEU A 10 3.96 33.29 18.70
N PHE A 11 4.55 34.11 19.58
CA PHE A 11 5.96 33.96 19.95
C PHE A 11 6.21 32.68 20.76
N ASP A 12 5.34 32.36 21.71
CA ASP A 12 5.49 31.21 22.59
C ASP A 12 5.29 29.88 21.82
N TYR A 13 4.39 29.88 20.85
CA TYR A 13 4.02 28.66 20.08
C TYR A 13 4.39 28.71 18.60
N GLY A 14 5.15 29.71 18.16
CA GLY A 14 5.50 29.91 16.74
C GLY A 14 6.14 28.69 16.08
N THR A 15 7.03 28.01 16.80
CA THR A 15 7.68 26.78 16.31
C THR A 15 6.65 25.66 16.06
N LEU A 16 5.63 25.54 16.92
CA LEU A 16 4.56 24.55 16.74
C LEU A 16 3.69 24.89 15.53
N PHE A 17 3.42 26.18 15.29
CA PHE A 17 2.69 26.62 14.10
C PHE A 17 3.45 26.31 12.81
N VAL A 18 4.76 26.59 12.79
CA VAL A 18 5.61 26.25 11.64
C VAL A 18 5.62 24.75 11.40
N LEU A 19 5.75 23.95 12.46
CA LEU A 19 5.71 22.49 12.37
C LEU A 19 4.36 22.01 11.83
N ALA A 20 3.24 22.53 12.34
CA ALA A 20 1.90 22.16 11.86
C ALA A 20 1.71 22.54 10.38
N LEU A 21 2.21 23.70 9.96
CA LEU A 21 2.16 24.15 8.57
C LEU A 21 3.00 23.23 7.66
N LEU A 22 4.19 22.83 8.09
CA LEU A 22 5.01 21.88 7.37
C LEU A 22 4.33 20.51 7.25
N CYS A 23 3.75 20.01 8.34
CA CYS A 23 2.99 18.76 8.31
C CYS A 23 1.79 18.83 7.34
N ALA A 24 1.07 19.94 7.33
CA ALA A 24 -0.03 20.17 6.40
C ALA A 24 0.46 20.23 4.94
N TRP A 25 1.56 20.93 4.70
CA TRP A 25 2.20 21.01 3.40
C TRP A 25 2.65 19.63 2.89
N PHE A 26 3.39 18.88 3.71
CA PHE A 26 3.81 17.51 3.33
C PHE A 26 2.61 16.58 3.14
N SER A 27 1.57 16.69 3.97
CA SER A 27 0.34 15.93 3.75
C SER A 27 -0.29 16.25 2.41
N TYR A 28 -0.32 17.51 2.00
CA TYR A 28 -0.88 17.92 0.72
C TYR A 28 -0.05 17.44 -0.47
N VAL A 29 1.28 17.64 -0.43
CA VAL A 29 2.18 17.28 -1.53
C VAL A 29 2.31 15.77 -1.70
N THR A 30 2.13 14.98 -0.63
CA THR A 30 2.26 13.52 -0.67
C THR A 30 0.94 12.79 -0.88
N ILE A 31 -0.12 13.49 -1.33
CA ILE A 31 -1.39 12.84 -1.70
C ILE A 31 -1.18 12.00 -2.94
N GLU A 32 -1.31 10.69 -2.77
CA GLU A 32 -1.23 9.71 -3.84
C GLU A 32 -2.42 8.76 -3.83
N GLU A 33 -2.66 8.15 -4.98
CA GLU A 33 -3.67 7.12 -5.11
C GLU A 33 -3.20 5.81 -4.46
N GLN A 34 -3.90 5.42 -3.42
CA GLN A 34 -3.64 4.21 -2.64
C GLN A 34 -4.56 3.09 -3.08
N SER A 35 -4.01 1.89 -3.26
CA SER A 35 -4.79 0.67 -3.51
C SER A 35 -4.57 -0.26 -2.33
N PRO A 36 -5.57 -0.43 -1.47
CA PRO A 36 -5.42 -1.24 -0.26
C PRO A 36 -5.29 -2.72 -0.62
N THR A 37 -4.35 -3.39 0.06
CA THR A 37 -4.06 -4.83 -0.06
C THR A 37 -4.32 -5.56 1.26
N ASN A 38 -5.23 -5.05 2.09
CA ASN A 38 -5.61 -5.68 3.35
C ASN A 38 -6.82 -6.65 3.17
N SER A 39 -7.11 -7.42 4.21
CA SER A 39 -8.23 -8.39 4.21
C SER A 39 -9.60 -7.76 3.94
N ALA A 40 -9.84 -6.55 4.45
CA ALA A 40 -11.08 -5.83 4.19
C ALA A 40 -11.22 -5.41 2.71
N ALA A 41 -10.12 -5.09 2.04
CA ALA A 41 -10.13 -4.80 0.61
C ALA A 41 -10.36 -6.08 -0.21
N ALA A 42 -9.79 -7.21 0.21
CA ALA A 42 -10.02 -8.52 -0.40
C ALA A 42 -11.51 -8.90 -0.33
N GLU A 43 -12.14 -8.75 0.85
CA GLU A 43 -13.57 -9.03 1.02
C GLU A 43 -14.46 -8.17 0.12
N ARG A 44 -14.22 -6.84 0.09
CA ARG A 44 -14.99 -5.92 -0.78
C ARG A 44 -14.83 -6.26 -2.26
N LEU A 45 -13.61 -6.59 -2.66
CA LEU A 45 -13.31 -6.96 -4.04
C LEU A 45 -13.99 -8.29 -4.40
N ALA A 46 -13.89 -9.30 -3.54
CA ALA A 46 -14.53 -10.59 -3.74
C ALA A 46 -16.06 -10.48 -3.82
N LYS A 47 -16.69 -9.67 -2.96
CA LYS A 47 -18.13 -9.38 -3.03
C LYS A 47 -18.52 -8.76 -4.37
N ARG A 48 -17.76 -7.77 -4.85
CA ARG A 48 -18.02 -7.13 -6.14
C ARG A 48 -17.89 -8.11 -7.29
N VAL A 49 -16.81 -8.90 -7.30
CA VAL A 49 -16.54 -9.90 -8.34
C VAL A 49 -17.61 -11.00 -8.34
N GLY A 50 -17.99 -11.51 -7.15
CA GLY A 50 -19.05 -12.51 -7.02
C GLY A 50 -20.45 -12.02 -7.43
N GLY A 51 -20.69 -10.69 -7.35
CA GLY A 51 -21.92 -10.06 -7.86
C GLY A 51 -21.93 -9.83 -9.36
N GLU A 52 -20.74 -9.70 -10.00
CA GLU A 52 -20.63 -9.44 -11.44
C GLU A 52 -20.42 -10.72 -12.27
N LEU A 53 -19.78 -11.73 -11.71
CA LEU A 53 -19.47 -12.98 -12.40
C LEU A 53 -20.47 -14.08 -12.04
N PRO A 54 -20.80 -14.98 -12.99
CA PRO A 54 -21.64 -16.13 -12.70
C PRO A 54 -20.94 -17.10 -11.76
N THR A 55 -21.74 -17.84 -10.97
CA THR A 55 -21.24 -18.90 -10.09
C THR A 55 -20.43 -19.93 -10.88
N GLY A 56 -19.26 -20.29 -10.37
CA GLY A 56 -18.33 -21.21 -11.04
C GLY A 56 -17.45 -20.56 -12.12
N ALA A 57 -17.54 -19.23 -12.32
CA ALA A 57 -16.65 -18.52 -13.23
C ALA A 57 -15.18 -18.68 -12.83
N SER A 58 -14.32 -19.02 -13.79
CA SER A 58 -12.89 -19.20 -13.55
C SER A 58 -12.17 -17.86 -13.55
N VAL A 59 -11.43 -17.59 -12.46
CA VAL A 59 -10.62 -16.37 -12.29
C VAL A 59 -9.18 -16.71 -11.92
N VAL A 60 -8.27 -15.81 -12.27
CA VAL A 60 -6.86 -15.88 -11.87
C VAL A 60 -6.55 -14.71 -10.94
N VAL A 61 -5.89 -14.99 -9.82
CA VAL A 61 -5.45 -13.98 -8.86
C VAL A 61 -3.98 -13.69 -9.07
N LEU A 62 -3.65 -12.43 -9.29
CA LEU A 62 -2.28 -11.94 -9.54
C LEU A 62 -1.92 -10.86 -8.53
N THR A 63 -0.89 -11.09 -7.73
CA THR A 63 -0.40 -10.12 -6.74
C THR A 63 1.11 -10.00 -6.81
N ARG A 64 1.63 -8.82 -6.46
CA ARG A 64 3.06 -8.60 -6.42
C ARG A 64 3.70 -9.34 -5.24
N GLN A 65 4.94 -9.79 -5.44
CA GLN A 65 5.76 -10.39 -4.40
C GLN A 65 5.96 -9.43 -3.22
N GLY A 66 5.80 -9.95 -1.99
CA GLY A 66 5.93 -9.24 -0.73
C GLY A 66 4.87 -9.69 0.27
N GLY A 67 5.16 -9.55 1.58
CA GLY A 67 4.30 -10.09 2.64
C GLY A 67 2.83 -9.62 2.59
N GLU A 68 2.60 -8.37 2.22
CA GLU A 68 1.23 -7.84 2.02
C GLU A 68 0.53 -8.46 0.80
N GLY A 69 1.28 -8.70 -0.29
CA GLY A 69 0.75 -9.32 -1.51
C GLY A 69 0.30 -10.75 -1.27
N GLU A 70 1.06 -11.53 -0.51
CA GLU A 70 0.73 -12.91 -0.15
C GLU A 70 -0.51 -12.97 0.76
N LEU A 71 -0.55 -12.13 1.81
CA LEU A 71 -1.69 -12.04 2.72
C LEU A 71 -2.96 -11.64 1.97
N PHE A 72 -2.85 -10.68 1.07
CA PHE A 72 -3.97 -10.24 0.23
C PHE A 72 -4.43 -11.34 -0.72
N ALA A 73 -3.51 -12.04 -1.39
CA ALA A 73 -3.82 -13.12 -2.31
C ALA A 73 -4.56 -14.27 -1.62
N ASN A 74 -4.10 -14.66 -0.42
CA ASN A 74 -4.72 -15.71 0.38
C ASN A 74 -6.13 -15.32 0.83
N ALA A 75 -6.26 -14.11 1.42
CA ALA A 75 -7.56 -13.59 1.85
C ALA A 75 -8.55 -13.47 0.68
N LEU A 76 -8.06 -13.00 -0.48
CA LEU A 76 -8.88 -12.83 -1.67
C LEU A 76 -9.34 -14.19 -2.23
N SER A 77 -8.45 -15.18 -2.32
CA SER A 77 -8.78 -16.52 -2.81
C SER A 77 -9.83 -17.21 -1.91
N GLU A 78 -9.69 -17.05 -0.59
CA GLU A 78 -10.67 -17.58 0.37
C GLU A 78 -12.05 -16.92 0.19
N GLN A 79 -12.10 -15.60 0.08
CA GLN A 79 -13.34 -14.85 -0.07
C GLN A 79 -14.01 -15.10 -1.43
N LEU A 80 -13.24 -15.26 -2.50
CA LEU A 80 -13.77 -15.60 -3.83
C LEU A 80 -14.41 -16.99 -3.83
N THR A 81 -13.73 -17.96 -3.21
CA THR A 81 -14.28 -19.32 -3.06
C THR A 81 -15.60 -19.31 -2.27
N LYS A 82 -15.69 -18.53 -1.18
CA LYS A 82 -16.94 -18.31 -0.44
C LYS A 82 -18.03 -17.65 -1.29
N ALA A 83 -17.64 -16.77 -2.21
CA ALA A 83 -18.56 -16.12 -3.15
C ALA A 83 -18.98 -17.02 -4.33
N GLY A 84 -18.51 -18.27 -4.40
CA GLY A 84 -18.85 -19.22 -5.46
C GLY A 84 -18.08 -19.00 -6.76
N VAL A 85 -16.97 -18.27 -6.74
CA VAL A 85 -16.08 -18.03 -7.89
C VAL A 85 -14.93 -19.03 -7.84
N ALA A 86 -14.65 -19.70 -8.96
CA ALA A 86 -13.60 -20.69 -9.06
C ALA A 86 -12.23 -20.02 -9.27
N VAL A 87 -11.38 -20.05 -8.25
CA VAL A 87 -10.00 -19.57 -8.35
C VAL A 87 -9.14 -20.64 -9.03
N ALA A 88 -8.82 -20.44 -10.31
CA ALA A 88 -8.05 -21.39 -11.10
C ALA A 88 -6.56 -21.37 -10.78
N SER A 89 -6.02 -20.18 -10.48
CA SER A 89 -4.61 -20.00 -10.12
C SER A 89 -4.44 -18.75 -9.26
N THR A 90 -3.53 -18.83 -8.30
CA THR A 90 -3.08 -17.69 -7.50
C THR A 90 -1.58 -17.53 -7.70
N THR A 91 -1.14 -16.42 -8.25
CA THR A 91 0.27 -16.14 -8.54
C THR A 91 0.69 -14.90 -7.76
N VAL A 92 1.69 -15.09 -6.91
CA VAL A 92 2.37 -14.02 -6.16
C VAL A 92 3.78 -13.91 -6.74
N GLY A 93 4.07 -12.81 -7.43
CA GLY A 93 5.36 -12.72 -8.11
C GLY A 93 5.56 -11.42 -8.89
N GLN A 94 6.37 -11.50 -9.92
CA GLN A 94 6.64 -10.42 -10.84
C GLN A 94 5.74 -10.47 -12.09
N PRO A 95 5.70 -9.44 -12.93
CA PRO A 95 4.93 -9.43 -14.17
C PRO A 95 5.23 -10.61 -15.10
N VAL A 96 6.46 -11.15 -15.07
CA VAL A 96 6.85 -12.31 -15.86
C VAL A 96 6.13 -13.58 -15.39
N ASP A 97 5.98 -13.73 -14.08
CA ASP A 97 5.26 -14.86 -13.47
C ASP A 97 3.76 -14.77 -13.77
N ALA A 98 3.20 -13.58 -13.71
CA ALA A 98 1.81 -13.30 -14.08
C ALA A 98 1.56 -13.66 -15.56
N ARG A 99 2.47 -13.29 -16.46
CA ARG A 99 2.37 -13.65 -17.88
C ARG A 99 2.37 -15.16 -18.07
N LYS A 100 3.30 -15.85 -17.39
CA LYS A 100 3.40 -17.31 -17.44
C LYS A 100 2.10 -17.95 -16.95
N ALA A 101 1.58 -17.53 -15.79
CA ALA A 101 0.34 -18.05 -15.22
C ALA A 101 -0.86 -17.88 -16.17
N LEU A 102 -0.97 -16.72 -16.83
CA LEU A 102 -2.04 -16.48 -17.83
C LEU A 102 -1.86 -17.36 -19.08
N THR A 103 -0.64 -17.58 -19.53
CA THR A 103 -0.36 -18.44 -20.69
C THR A 103 -0.63 -19.91 -20.37
N ASP A 104 -0.18 -20.37 -19.19
CA ASP A 104 -0.41 -21.74 -18.72
C ASP A 104 -1.92 -22.00 -18.52
N PHE A 105 -2.66 -21.03 -17.98
CA PHE A 105 -4.11 -21.10 -17.87
C PHE A 105 -4.77 -21.17 -19.27
N ALA A 106 -4.32 -20.34 -20.20
CA ALA A 106 -4.87 -20.32 -21.56
C ALA A 106 -4.69 -21.66 -22.28
N ALA A 107 -3.58 -22.38 -22.00
CA ALA A 107 -3.31 -23.72 -22.54
C ALA A 107 -4.32 -24.77 -22.05
N SER A 108 -5.00 -24.55 -20.91
CA SER A 108 -6.04 -25.47 -20.42
C SER A 108 -7.32 -25.46 -21.25
N GLY A 109 -7.48 -24.51 -22.18
CA GLY A 109 -8.66 -24.36 -23.02
C GLY A 109 -9.89 -23.80 -22.29
N THR A 110 -9.80 -23.55 -20.98
CA THR A 110 -10.90 -23.00 -20.18
C THR A 110 -11.00 -21.48 -20.39
N GLN A 111 -12.22 -20.96 -20.52
CA GLN A 111 -12.43 -19.53 -20.69
C GLN A 111 -12.19 -18.80 -19.37
N LEU A 112 -11.34 -17.78 -19.39
CA LEU A 112 -11.09 -16.90 -18.25
C LEU A 112 -12.18 -15.83 -18.17
N ALA A 113 -12.89 -15.77 -17.04
CA ALA A 113 -13.92 -14.79 -16.80
C ALA A 113 -13.33 -13.48 -16.22
N GLY A 114 -12.29 -13.60 -15.38
CA GLY A 114 -11.67 -12.42 -14.77
C GLY A 114 -10.25 -12.63 -14.27
N ILE A 115 -9.50 -11.54 -14.28
CA ILE A 115 -8.18 -11.43 -13.66
C ILE A 115 -8.35 -10.51 -12.46
N ILE A 116 -8.04 -10.99 -11.27
CA ILE A 116 -8.16 -10.22 -10.04
C ILE A 116 -6.76 -9.91 -9.55
N ALA A 117 -6.43 -8.65 -9.47
CA ALA A 117 -5.04 -8.26 -9.29
C ALA A 117 -4.90 -7.04 -8.37
N ASP A 118 -3.73 -6.90 -7.72
CA ASP A 118 -3.34 -5.63 -7.11
C ASP A 118 -3.14 -4.55 -8.19
N LYS A 119 -2.96 -3.28 -7.79
CA LYS A 119 -2.82 -2.15 -8.73
C LYS A 119 -1.72 -2.36 -9.77
N HIS A 120 -0.57 -2.92 -9.36
CA HIS A 120 0.57 -3.10 -10.25
C HIS A 120 0.34 -4.22 -11.26
N MET A 121 -0.17 -5.35 -10.79
CA MET A 121 -0.50 -6.49 -11.65
C MET A 121 -1.73 -6.21 -12.53
N ALA A 122 -2.70 -5.42 -12.04
CA ALA A 122 -3.83 -4.97 -12.83
C ALA A 122 -3.39 -4.05 -13.98
N SER A 123 -2.45 -3.14 -13.73
CA SER A 123 -1.86 -2.30 -14.79
C SER A 123 -1.13 -3.15 -15.85
N PHE A 124 -0.34 -4.12 -15.41
CA PHE A 124 0.30 -5.07 -16.30
C PHE A 124 -0.72 -5.87 -17.13
N ALA A 125 -1.75 -6.42 -16.47
CA ALA A 125 -2.79 -7.20 -17.12
C ALA A 125 -3.54 -6.37 -18.16
N ASN A 126 -3.98 -5.15 -17.82
CA ASN A 126 -4.68 -4.25 -18.73
C ASN A 126 -3.86 -3.91 -19.98
N THR A 127 -2.55 -3.70 -19.83
CA THR A 127 -1.65 -3.36 -20.95
C THR A 127 -1.42 -4.56 -21.87
N ASN A 128 -1.33 -5.78 -21.31
CA ASN A 128 -0.91 -6.96 -22.07
C ASN A 128 -2.09 -7.86 -22.49
N LEU A 129 -3.27 -7.69 -21.89
CA LEU A 129 -4.43 -8.55 -22.13
C LEU A 129 -4.87 -8.53 -23.60
N GLY A 130 -4.77 -7.39 -24.27
CA GLY A 130 -5.07 -7.27 -25.69
C GLY A 130 -4.18 -8.16 -26.58
N ALA A 131 -2.88 -8.09 -26.35
CA ALA A 131 -1.90 -8.92 -27.10
C ALA A 131 -2.01 -10.39 -26.73
N LEU A 132 -2.19 -10.73 -25.45
CA LEU A 132 -2.40 -12.10 -24.98
C LEU A 132 -3.72 -12.68 -25.49
N GLY A 133 -4.78 -11.89 -25.58
CA GLY A 133 -6.07 -12.31 -26.10
C GLY A 133 -6.06 -12.60 -27.61
N GLN A 134 -5.22 -11.91 -28.39
CA GLN A 134 -4.98 -12.25 -29.79
C GLN A 134 -4.30 -13.60 -29.97
N ALA A 135 -3.33 -13.91 -29.09
CA ALA A 135 -2.65 -15.21 -29.10
C ALA A 135 -3.49 -16.34 -28.49
N HIS A 136 -4.34 -16.01 -27.51
CA HIS A 136 -5.13 -16.96 -26.74
C HIS A 136 -6.59 -16.51 -26.62
N PRO A 137 -7.50 -17.02 -27.47
CA PRO A 137 -8.91 -16.61 -27.49
C PRO A 137 -9.64 -16.80 -26.16
N THR A 138 -9.17 -17.72 -25.30
CA THR A 138 -9.71 -17.98 -23.96
C THR A 138 -9.57 -16.80 -23.00
N LEU A 139 -8.63 -15.89 -23.25
CA LEU A 139 -8.39 -14.69 -22.45
C LEU A 139 -9.15 -13.44 -22.95
N THR A 140 -9.71 -13.47 -24.15
CA THR A 140 -10.28 -12.29 -24.82
C THR A 140 -11.44 -11.65 -24.03
N LYS A 141 -12.20 -12.45 -23.29
CA LYS A 141 -13.35 -11.98 -22.49
C LYS A 141 -13.02 -11.68 -21.04
N ALA A 142 -11.76 -11.89 -20.63
CA ALA A 142 -11.37 -11.68 -19.26
C ALA A 142 -11.42 -10.20 -18.89
N LYS A 143 -12.11 -9.87 -17.80
CA LYS A 143 -12.17 -8.53 -17.23
C LYS A 143 -11.17 -8.41 -16.09
N VAL A 144 -10.44 -7.30 -16.03
CA VAL A 144 -9.48 -7.06 -14.95
C VAL A 144 -10.18 -6.36 -13.78
N TYR A 145 -10.07 -6.94 -12.61
CA TYR A 145 -10.61 -6.43 -11.35
C TYR A 145 -9.47 -6.04 -10.43
N GLN A 146 -9.59 -4.87 -9.82
CA GLN A 146 -8.63 -4.37 -8.84
C GLN A 146 -9.36 -3.76 -7.64
N PRO A 147 -8.71 -3.66 -6.46
CA PRO A 147 -9.26 -2.96 -5.31
C PRO A 147 -9.60 -1.51 -5.66
N THR A 148 -10.66 -0.98 -5.06
CA THR A 148 -11.01 0.42 -5.23
C THR A 148 -9.92 1.29 -4.63
N SER A 149 -9.31 2.14 -5.44
CA SER A 149 -8.30 3.09 -4.98
C SER A 149 -8.95 4.29 -4.29
N TYR A 150 -8.22 4.89 -3.36
CA TYR A 150 -8.57 6.13 -2.70
C TYR A 150 -7.36 7.05 -2.60
N ARG A 151 -7.59 8.36 -2.52
CA ARG A 151 -6.50 9.34 -2.37
C ARG A 151 -6.20 9.56 -0.89
N TRP A 152 -4.96 9.34 -0.49
CA TRP A 152 -4.49 9.53 0.87
C TRP A 152 -3.04 10.01 0.90
N PRO A 153 -2.68 10.93 1.81
CA PRO A 153 -1.31 11.38 1.96
C PRO A 153 -0.38 10.24 2.39
N ASN A 154 0.69 10.00 1.64
CA ASN A 154 1.72 9.04 2.03
C ASN A 154 2.39 9.44 3.36
N PHE A 155 2.49 10.75 3.62
CA PHE A 155 3.03 11.28 4.86
C PHE A 155 2.28 10.75 6.10
N LEU A 156 0.94 10.66 6.04
CA LEU A 156 0.09 10.22 7.16
C LEU A 156 -0.10 8.69 7.23
N LYS A 157 0.57 7.92 6.40
CA LYS A 157 0.54 6.46 6.54
C LYS A 157 1.17 6.04 7.86
N ARG A 158 0.55 5.04 8.50
CA ARG A 158 1.01 4.49 9.78
C ARG A 158 2.49 4.10 9.74
N ASP A 159 2.91 3.42 8.68
CA ASP A 159 4.30 2.95 8.56
C ASP A 159 5.28 4.11 8.44
N ASN A 160 4.92 5.16 7.68
CA ASN A 160 5.73 6.36 7.59
C ASN A 160 5.81 7.09 8.94
N LEU A 161 4.69 7.25 9.64
CA LEU A 161 4.68 7.86 10.97
C LEU A 161 5.51 7.05 11.98
N LEU A 162 5.41 5.72 11.96
CA LEU A 162 6.24 4.86 12.81
C LEU A 162 7.73 4.98 12.48
N ASN A 163 8.10 5.09 11.20
CA ASN A 163 9.49 5.28 10.78
C ASN A 163 10.03 6.65 11.24
N VAL A 164 9.24 7.70 11.07
CA VAL A 164 9.57 9.05 11.58
C VAL A 164 9.72 9.02 13.10
N MET A 165 8.81 8.39 13.82
CA MET A 165 8.91 8.25 15.28
C MET A 165 10.17 7.49 15.71
N LYS A 166 10.52 6.40 15.02
CA LYS A 166 11.77 5.66 15.31
C LYS A 166 13.01 6.54 15.12
N GLN A 167 13.06 7.30 14.02
CA GLN A 167 14.20 8.20 13.77
C GLN A 167 14.29 9.31 14.82
N ILE A 168 13.16 9.93 15.15
CA ILE A 168 13.11 10.99 16.17
C ILE A 168 13.50 10.44 17.55
N SER A 169 13.10 9.21 17.90
CA SER A 169 13.43 8.60 19.19
C SER A 169 14.95 8.48 19.41
N VAL A 170 15.69 8.10 18.39
CA VAL A 170 17.16 8.03 18.48
C VAL A 170 17.75 9.41 18.74
N VAL A 171 17.36 10.40 17.95
CA VAL A 171 17.82 11.79 18.11
C VAL A 171 17.42 12.36 19.47
N ALA A 172 16.20 12.07 19.95
CA ALA A 172 15.72 12.54 21.26
C ALA A 172 16.53 11.96 22.41
N ILE A 173 16.88 10.67 22.38
CA ILE A 173 17.70 10.04 23.41
C ILE A 173 19.09 10.69 23.44
N ILE A 174 19.71 10.91 22.29
CA ILE A 174 21.02 11.59 22.20
C ILE A 174 20.90 13.04 22.74
N ALA A 175 19.87 13.77 22.35
CA ALA A 175 19.65 15.14 22.79
C ALA A 175 19.46 15.26 24.32
N ILE A 176 18.71 14.33 24.92
CA ILE A 176 18.55 14.25 26.39
C ILE A 176 19.89 13.99 27.06
N GLY A 177 20.67 13.01 26.56
CA GLY A 177 22.01 12.72 27.07
C GLY A 177 22.94 13.94 27.01
N MET A 178 22.98 14.61 25.86
CA MET A 178 23.78 15.83 25.70
C MET A 178 23.30 16.97 26.62
N THR A 179 22.01 17.14 26.79
CA THR A 179 21.46 18.14 27.70
C THR A 179 21.90 17.88 29.15
N MET A 180 21.90 16.62 29.59
CA MET A 180 22.40 16.24 30.92
C MET A 180 23.88 16.58 31.08
N VAL A 181 24.70 16.27 30.07
CA VAL A 181 26.15 16.55 30.11
C VAL A 181 26.39 18.08 30.14
N ILE A 182 25.66 18.85 29.35
CA ILE A 182 25.78 20.32 29.36
C ILE A 182 25.42 20.91 30.72
N ILE A 183 24.33 20.42 31.35
CA ILE A 183 23.87 20.91 32.67
C ILE A 183 24.93 20.60 33.74
N THR A 184 25.63 19.47 33.64
CA THR A 184 26.70 19.09 34.58
C THR A 184 28.06 19.75 34.27
N ALA A 185 28.09 20.72 33.33
CA ALA A 185 29.30 21.38 32.84
C ALA A 185 30.39 20.42 32.29
N GLY A 186 29.95 19.25 31.82
CA GLY A 186 30.81 18.28 31.13
C GLY A 186 30.94 18.57 29.64
N ILE A 187 32.05 18.17 29.04
CA ILE A 187 32.25 18.16 27.59
C ILE A 187 32.08 16.73 27.13
N ASP A 188 30.98 16.43 26.44
CA ASP A 188 30.78 15.09 25.87
C ASP A 188 31.33 15.03 24.43
N LEU A 189 32.49 14.41 24.31
CA LEU A 189 33.11 14.14 23.00
C LEU A 189 32.66 12.78 22.40
N SER A 190 31.85 12.03 23.12
CA SER A 190 31.43 10.68 22.70
C SER A 190 30.39 10.71 21.60
N VAL A 191 29.61 11.80 21.47
CA VAL A 191 28.53 11.95 20.48
C VAL A 191 29.08 11.88 19.05
N GLY A 192 30.27 12.44 18.81
CA GLY A 192 30.92 12.38 17.49
C GLY A 192 31.30 10.95 17.06
N SER A 193 31.63 10.09 18.02
CA SER A 193 31.98 8.69 17.75
C SER A 193 30.77 7.75 17.59
N LEU A 194 29.60 8.20 18.01
CA LEU A 194 28.35 7.43 17.90
C LEU A 194 27.65 7.65 16.55
N ILE A 195 28.03 8.73 15.83
CA ILE A 195 27.41 9.13 14.56
C ILE A 195 28.30 8.76 13.36
N ALA A 196 29.58 8.45 13.61
CA ALA A 196 30.53 8.00 12.59
C ALA A 196 30.42 6.50 12.33
#